data_025b5a25e0d6bb602ed158f26269ee50
#
_entry.id   025b5a25e0d6bb602ed158f26269ee50
#
_cell.length_a   1.000
_cell.length_b   1.000
_cell.length_c   1.000
_cell.angle_alpha   90.00
_cell.angle_beta   90.00
_cell.angle_gamma   90.00
#
_symmetry.space_group_name_H-M   'P 1'
#
loop_
_entity.id
_entity.type
_entity.pdbx_description
1 polymer ?
#
loop_
_entity_poly.entity_id
_entity_poly.type
_entity_poly.pdbx_seq_one_letter_code
_entity_poly.pdbx_strand_id
1 'polypeptide(L)'
;MNHKSSSGPATVAPGFTLIELLVTMLVAGILIAIAVPAFNNFVLNDRDIGQANSLVSSLNYARSESIKQNIANGVTVCPSVNATTCAGSAWSQGWIVINGAGTVLSAVPALAGGNTLTATGSPAGVTFASTGLPSGQLTIRICDTRGAAFARDVEVNAAGRVAGSATPGQSVSGAPLVCP
;
A
#
# COMPACT_ATOMS: atom_id res chain seq x y z
N MET A 1 -77.99 5.73 -4.39
CA MET A 1 -76.72 5.09 -3.96
C MET A 1 -75.87 6.16 -3.36
N ASN A 2 -75.77 6.20 -1.99
CA ASN A 2 -74.98 7.20 -1.26
C ASN A 2 -73.66 6.60 -0.93
N HIS A 3 -72.55 7.10 -1.53
CA HIS A 3 -71.19 6.79 -1.13
C HIS A 3 -70.81 7.64 0.09
N LYS A 4 -70.73 7.00 1.25
CA LYS A 4 -70.17 7.57 2.47
C LYS A 4 -68.64 7.55 2.36
N SER A 5 -68.01 8.71 2.14
CA SER A 5 -66.54 8.88 2.20
C SER A 5 -66.12 8.82 3.66
N SER A 6 -65.41 7.79 4.03
CA SER A 6 -64.79 7.62 5.35
C SER A 6 -63.41 8.31 5.31
N SER A 7 -63.31 9.53 5.81
CA SER A 7 -62.04 10.19 6.09
C SER A 7 -61.46 9.61 7.39
N GLY A 8 -60.42 8.75 7.27
CA GLY A 8 -59.65 8.29 8.40
C GLY A 8 -58.88 9.44 9.09
N PRO A 9 -58.62 9.35 10.40
CA PRO A 9 -57.91 10.40 11.11
C PRO A 9 -56.48 10.55 10.55
N ALA A 10 -56.12 11.77 10.18
CA ALA A 10 -54.75 12.11 9.79
C ALA A 10 -53.84 11.97 11.05
N THR A 11 -52.99 10.96 11.07
CA THR A 11 -51.94 10.84 12.10
C THR A 11 -50.90 11.92 11.87
N VAL A 12 -50.91 12.94 12.73
CA VAL A 12 -49.86 13.96 12.76
C VAL A 12 -48.58 13.31 13.29
N ALA A 13 -47.57 13.15 12.43
CA ALA A 13 -46.26 12.69 12.87
C ALA A 13 -45.64 13.71 13.83
N PRO A 14 -45.16 13.30 15.02
CA PRO A 14 -44.54 14.21 15.96
C PRO A 14 -43.23 14.78 15.33
N GLY A 15 -43.14 16.11 15.28
CA GLY A 15 -41.91 16.80 14.87
C GLY A 15 -40.82 16.73 15.93
N PHE A 16 -39.56 16.85 15.51
CA PHE A 16 -38.41 16.92 16.42
C PHE A 16 -38.49 18.18 17.31
N THR A 17 -38.12 18.02 18.58
CA THR A 17 -37.97 19.14 19.47
C THR A 17 -36.63 19.83 19.28
N LEU A 18 -36.56 21.15 19.60
CA LEU A 18 -35.31 21.92 19.50
C LEU A 18 -34.22 21.33 20.39
N ILE A 19 -34.58 20.85 21.61
CA ILE A 19 -33.64 20.24 22.55
C ILE A 19 -33.09 18.90 22.02
N GLU A 20 -33.91 18.10 21.34
CA GLU A 20 -33.48 16.83 20.73
C GLU A 20 -32.47 17.06 19.62
N LEU A 21 -32.67 18.10 18.79
CA LEU A 21 -31.71 18.48 17.76
C LEU A 21 -30.41 18.97 18.38
N LEU A 22 -30.47 19.74 19.46
CA LEU A 22 -29.27 20.25 20.16
C LEU A 22 -28.45 19.11 20.78
N VAL A 23 -29.12 18.17 21.44
CA VAL A 23 -28.46 17.00 22.03
C VAL A 23 -27.85 16.09 20.96
N THR A 24 -28.58 15.86 19.87
CA THR A 24 -28.05 15.02 18.76
C THR A 24 -26.82 15.64 18.10
N MET A 25 -26.80 16.98 17.89
CA MET A 25 -25.63 17.67 17.37
C MET A 25 -24.44 17.61 18.33
N LEU A 26 -24.66 17.74 19.65
CA LEU A 26 -23.61 17.64 20.65
C LEU A 26 -22.98 16.24 20.65
N VAL A 27 -23.81 15.19 20.67
CA VAL A 27 -23.34 13.81 20.62
C VAL A 27 -22.62 13.52 19.31
N ALA A 28 -23.16 13.96 18.17
CA ALA A 28 -22.50 13.81 16.87
C ALA A 28 -21.13 14.50 16.82
N GLY A 29 -21.02 15.71 17.39
CA GLY A 29 -19.75 16.44 17.49
C GLY A 29 -18.68 15.68 18.27
N ILE A 30 -19.03 15.08 19.40
CA ILE A 30 -18.11 14.26 20.20
C ILE A 30 -17.67 13.01 19.43
N LEU A 31 -18.59 12.32 18.77
CA LEU A 31 -18.27 11.11 18.00
C LEU A 31 -17.35 11.42 16.82
N ILE A 32 -17.59 12.51 16.10
CA ILE A 32 -16.74 12.95 14.98
C ILE A 32 -15.32 13.28 15.46
N ALA A 33 -15.19 13.97 16.61
CA ALA A 33 -13.89 14.33 17.15
C ALA A 33 -12.98 13.12 17.43
N ILE A 34 -13.55 11.98 17.78
CA ILE A 34 -12.83 10.72 18.03
C ILE A 34 -12.66 9.91 16.72
N ALA A 35 -13.68 9.88 15.88
CA ALA A 35 -13.71 9.06 14.68
C ALA A 35 -12.71 9.53 13.60
N VAL A 36 -12.56 10.84 13.39
CA VAL A 36 -11.71 11.42 12.34
C VAL A 36 -10.23 11.03 12.49
N PRO A 37 -9.57 11.21 13.65
CA PRO A 37 -8.16 10.82 13.79
C PRO A 37 -7.95 9.30 13.68
N ALA A 38 -8.89 8.49 14.18
CA ALA A 38 -8.82 7.04 14.08
C ALA A 38 -8.92 6.58 12.61
N PHE A 39 -9.82 7.19 11.83
CA PHE A 39 -9.98 6.89 10.41
C PHE A 39 -8.76 7.27 9.58
N ASN A 40 -8.13 8.40 9.85
CA ASN A 40 -6.89 8.81 9.17
C ASN A 40 -5.76 7.79 9.40
N ASN A 41 -5.57 7.32 10.63
CA ASN A 41 -4.57 6.30 10.93
C ASN A 41 -4.87 4.97 10.22
N PHE A 42 -6.13 4.59 10.11
CA PHE A 42 -6.54 3.40 9.38
C PHE A 42 -6.18 3.51 7.89
N VAL A 43 -6.53 4.63 7.24
CA VAL A 43 -6.22 4.87 5.82
C VAL A 43 -4.71 4.86 5.55
N LEU A 44 -3.91 5.45 6.43
CA LEU A 44 -2.45 5.44 6.30
C LEU A 44 -1.89 4.02 6.44
N ASN A 45 -2.36 3.24 7.42
CA ASN A 45 -1.95 1.85 7.57
C ASN A 45 -2.30 0.98 6.36
N ASP A 46 -3.52 1.10 5.83
CA ASP A 46 -3.95 0.38 4.63
C ASP A 46 -3.09 0.72 3.43
N ARG A 47 -2.71 1.99 3.27
CA ARG A 47 -1.82 2.44 2.21
C ARG A 47 -0.44 1.79 2.32
N ASP A 48 0.17 1.81 3.51
CA ASP A 48 1.50 1.23 3.73
C ASP A 48 1.50 -0.28 3.49
N ILE A 49 0.46 -0.97 3.94
CA ILE A 49 0.27 -2.40 3.69
C ILE A 49 0.10 -2.66 2.19
N GLY A 50 -0.73 -1.87 1.52
CA GLY A 50 -0.96 -1.99 0.07
C GLY A 50 0.31 -1.80 -0.74
N GLN A 51 1.14 -0.80 -0.38
CA GLN A 51 2.43 -0.54 -1.03
C GLN A 51 3.44 -1.66 -0.78
N ALA A 52 3.56 -2.15 0.45
CA ALA A 52 4.41 -3.29 0.78
C ALA A 52 3.98 -4.55 0.02
N ASN A 53 2.68 -4.86 -0.02
CA ASN A 53 2.14 -6.01 -0.75
C ASN A 53 2.37 -5.89 -2.26
N SER A 54 2.26 -4.68 -2.82
CA SER A 54 2.55 -4.43 -4.23
C SER A 54 4.01 -4.72 -4.59
N LEU A 55 4.96 -4.30 -3.73
CA LEU A 55 6.37 -4.62 -3.88
C LEU A 55 6.63 -6.12 -3.77
N VAL A 56 6.11 -6.77 -2.72
CA VAL A 56 6.23 -8.24 -2.53
C VAL A 56 5.69 -8.99 -3.74
N SER A 57 4.53 -8.57 -4.26
CA SER A 57 3.92 -9.18 -5.46
C SER A 57 4.81 -9.01 -6.68
N SER A 58 5.32 -7.80 -6.95
CA SER A 58 6.18 -7.52 -8.10
C SER A 58 7.50 -8.31 -8.05
N LEU A 59 8.11 -8.41 -6.86
CA LEU A 59 9.35 -9.16 -6.66
C LEU A 59 9.13 -10.67 -6.83
N ASN A 60 8.06 -11.23 -6.26
CA ASN A 60 7.71 -12.65 -6.45
C ASN A 60 7.33 -12.95 -7.90
N TYR A 61 6.62 -12.03 -8.57
CA TYR A 61 6.29 -12.15 -9.99
C TYR A 61 7.55 -12.20 -10.84
N ALA A 62 8.51 -11.28 -10.64
CA ALA A 62 9.79 -11.29 -11.34
C ALA A 62 10.56 -12.59 -11.14
N ARG A 63 10.62 -13.07 -9.89
CA ARG A 63 11.27 -14.35 -9.58
C ARG A 63 10.59 -15.53 -10.27
N SER A 64 9.27 -15.59 -10.25
CA SER A 64 8.53 -16.68 -10.89
C SER A 64 8.67 -16.67 -12.42
N GLU A 65 8.63 -15.49 -13.03
CA GLU A 65 8.82 -15.36 -14.48
C GLU A 65 10.25 -15.68 -14.93
N SER A 66 11.27 -15.32 -14.13
CA SER A 66 12.66 -15.66 -14.43
C SER A 66 12.88 -17.18 -14.48
N ILE A 67 12.28 -17.91 -13.54
CA ILE A 67 12.36 -19.38 -13.48
C ILE A 67 11.55 -20.02 -14.61
N LYS A 68 10.29 -19.58 -14.78
CA LYS A 68 9.34 -20.14 -15.73
C LYS A 68 9.83 -20.02 -17.18
N GLN A 69 10.34 -18.84 -17.54
CA GLN A 69 10.78 -18.58 -18.90
C GLN A 69 12.25 -18.95 -19.15
N ASN A 70 12.99 -19.37 -18.10
CA ASN A 70 14.42 -19.68 -18.16
C ASN A 70 15.24 -18.59 -18.88
N ILE A 71 14.95 -17.33 -18.57
CA ILE A 71 15.51 -16.15 -19.26
C ILE A 71 16.99 -16.01 -18.90
N ALA A 72 17.86 -16.08 -19.90
CA ALA A 72 19.31 -16.05 -19.71
C ALA A 72 19.81 -14.80 -18.95
N ASN A 73 19.20 -13.63 -19.21
CA ASN A 73 19.55 -12.36 -18.56
C ASN A 73 18.64 -12.05 -17.35
N GLY A 74 17.78 -13.00 -16.96
CA GLY A 74 16.90 -12.86 -15.81
C GLY A 74 15.75 -11.87 -15.99
N VAL A 75 15.07 -11.59 -14.88
CA VAL A 75 14.00 -10.59 -14.79
C VAL A 75 14.35 -9.59 -13.70
N THR A 76 14.32 -8.31 -14.03
CA THR A 76 14.73 -7.22 -13.15
C THR A 76 13.51 -6.47 -12.61
N VAL A 77 13.53 -6.14 -11.32
CA VAL A 77 12.63 -5.15 -10.72
C VAL A 77 13.45 -3.92 -10.36
N CYS A 78 13.06 -2.78 -10.89
CA CYS A 78 13.82 -1.53 -10.73
C CYS A 78 12.90 -0.31 -10.65
N PRO A 79 13.32 0.78 -9.99
CA PRO A 79 12.58 2.02 -9.99
C PRO A 79 12.49 2.60 -11.40
N SER A 80 11.34 3.21 -11.72
CA SER A 80 11.08 3.77 -13.05
C SER A 80 10.15 4.97 -12.95
N VAL A 81 10.52 6.05 -13.65
CA VAL A 81 9.70 7.27 -13.76
C VAL A 81 8.82 7.28 -15.00
N ASN A 82 9.12 6.45 -15.99
CA ASN A 82 8.48 6.43 -17.31
C ASN A 82 7.75 5.12 -17.63
N ALA A 83 7.77 4.17 -16.69
CA ALA A 83 7.19 2.83 -16.85
C ALA A 83 7.73 2.00 -18.02
N THR A 84 8.86 2.38 -18.60
CA THR A 84 9.45 1.70 -19.77
C THR A 84 10.89 1.26 -19.55
N THR A 85 11.65 2.00 -18.75
CA THR A 85 13.07 1.72 -18.51
C THR A 85 13.41 1.83 -17.02
N CYS A 86 14.47 1.17 -16.58
CA CYS A 86 15.05 1.32 -15.25
C CYS A 86 15.75 2.70 -15.13
N ALA A 87 14.99 3.77 -15.11
CA ALA A 87 15.47 5.15 -15.12
C ALA A 87 14.90 5.94 -13.94
N GLY A 88 15.02 5.39 -12.73
CA GLY A 88 14.56 6.02 -11.49
C GLY A 88 15.62 5.89 -10.41
N SER A 89 15.71 6.89 -9.53
CA SER A 89 16.53 6.83 -8.32
C SER A 89 15.69 6.59 -7.06
N ALA A 90 14.38 6.83 -7.14
CA ALA A 90 13.45 6.69 -6.01
C ALA A 90 12.33 5.69 -6.34
N TRP A 91 12.17 4.69 -5.49
CA TRP A 91 11.12 3.67 -5.62
C TRP A 91 9.70 4.25 -5.44
N SER A 92 9.58 5.39 -4.78
CA SER A 92 8.29 6.11 -4.64
C SER A 92 7.74 6.66 -5.95
N GLN A 93 8.61 6.85 -6.97
CA GLN A 93 8.21 7.27 -8.32
C GLN A 93 7.58 6.14 -9.16
N GLY A 94 7.52 4.93 -8.61
CA GLY A 94 7.06 3.73 -9.26
C GLY A 94 8.20 2.80 -9.64
N TRP A 95 7.85 1.60 -10.07
CA TRP A 95 8.81 0.58 -10.50
C TRP A 95 8.24 -0.27 -11.63
N ILE A 96 9.13 -0.93 -12.33
CA ILE A 96 8.78 -1.88 -13.38
C ILE A 96 9.40 -3.25 -13.12
N VAL A 97 8.76 -4.26 -13.69
CA VAL A 97 9.32 -5.59 -13.87
C VAL A 97 9.63 -5.74 -15.35
N ILE A 98 10.91 -5.94 -15.68
CA ILE A 98 11.41 -5.98 -17.05
C ILE A 98 12.23 -7.24 -17.25
N ASN A 99 12.07 -7.92 -18.40
CA ASN A 99 12.88 -9.09 -18.73
C ASN A 99 14.22 -8.69 -19.34
N GLY A 100 15.14 -9.66 -19.46
CA GLY A 100 16.46 -9.44 -20.02
C GLY A 100 16.48 -9.05 -21.51
N ALA A 101 15.34 -9.14 -22.20
CA ALA A 101 15.16 -8.66 -23.58
C ALA A 101 14.67 -7.19 -23.64
N GLY A 102 14.47 -6.55 -22.49
CA GLY A 102 13.99 -5.17 -22.44
C GLY A 102 12.45 -5.04 -22.50
N THR A 103 11.71 -6.16 -22.42
CA THR A 103 10.23 -6.10 -22.42
C THR A 103 9.72 -5.87 -21.01
N VAL A 104 8.88 -4.85 -20.82
CA VAL A 104 8.19 -4.58 -19.56
C VAL A 104 7.08 -5.61 -19.37
N LEU A 105 7.15 -6.38 -18.29
CA LEU A 105 6.17 -7.40 -17.92
C LEU A 105 5.09 -6.84 -17.00
N SER A 106 5.46 -5.86 -16.16
CA SER A 106 4.54 -5.17 -15.24
C SER A 106 5.10 -3.80 -14.92
N ALA A 107 4.20 -2.85 -14.69
CA ALA A 107 4.56 -1.51 -14.25
C ALA A 107 3.62 -1.06 -13.12
N VAL A 108 4.21 -0.49 -12.08
CA VAL A 108 3.51 0.14 -10.97
C VAL A 108 3.80 1.63 -11.01
N PRO A 109 2.78 2.48 -11.08
CA PRO A 109 2.96 3.92 -11.17
C PRO A 109 3.49 4.52 -9.86
N ALA A 110 3.82 5.80 -9.90
CA ALA A 110 4.22 6.57 -8.71
C ALA A 110 3.20 6.40 -7.57
N LEU A 111 3.72 6.25 -6.37
CA LEU A 111 2.90 5.99 -5.20
C LEU A 111 2.19 7.26 -4.73
N ALA A 112 0.90 7.14 -4.44
CA ALA A 112 0.13 8.21 -3.83
C ALA A 112 0.45 8.34 -2.33
N GLY A 113 0.30 9.57 -1.79
CA GLY A 113 0.29 9.81 -0.34
C GLY A 113 1.60 10.26 0.28
N GLY A 114 2.63 10.54 -0.54
CA GLY A 114 3.87 11.16 -0.05
C GLY A 114 4.77 10.25 0.78
N ASN A 115 4.57 8.93 0.73
CA ASN A 115 5.44 7.96 1.39
C ASN A 115 6.83 7.98 0.76
N THR A 116 7.85 7.84 1.58
CA THR A 116 9.22 7.65 1.13
C THR A 116 9.56 6.17 1.09
N LEU A 117 10.21 5.73 0.01
CA LEU A 117 10.72 4.38 -0.14
C LEU A 117 12.24 4.44 -0.24
N THR A 118 12.90 3.99 0.81
CA THR A 118 14.37 3.96 0.88
C THR A 118 14.86 2.53 0.63
N ALA A 119 15.67 2.36 -0.40
CA ALA A 119 16.26 1.07 -0.75
C ALA A 119 17.71 0.97 -0.30
N THR A 120 18.09 -0.19 0.24
CA THR A 120 19.46 -0.55 0.64
C THR A 120 19.84 -1.90 0.06
N GLY A 121 21.15 -2.17 -0.01
CA GLY A 121 21.70 -3.38 -0.65
C GLY A 121 21.85 -3.19 -2.16
N SER A 122 20.79 -3.37 -2.93
CA SER A 122 20.76 -3.14 -4.38
C SER A 122 19.75 -2.04 -4.74
N PRO A 123 20.05 -0.76 -4.43
CA PRO A 123 19.08 0.33 -4.53
C PRO A 123 18.60 0.61 -5.96
N ALA A 124 19.42 0.30 -6.97
CA ALA A 124 19.06 0.46 -8.39
C ALA A 124 18.09 -0.63 -8.91
N GLY A 125 17.84 -1.66 -8.10
CA GLY A 125 16.98 -2.77 -8.46
C GLY A 125 17.62 -4.14 -8.24
N VAL A 126 16.83 -5.18 -8.40
CA VAL A 126 17.28 -6.58 -8.25
C VAL A 126 16.89 -7.38 -9.47
N THR A 127 17.82 -8.17 -9.98
CA THR A 127 17.61 -9.11 -11.11
C THR A 127 17.55 -10.52 -10.56
N PHE A 128 16.49 -11.25 -10.86
CA PHE A 128 16.38 -12.68 -10.56
C PHE A 128 16.88 -13.49 -11.76
N ALA A 129 17.87 -14.35 -11.52
CA ALA A 129 18.36 -15.30 -12.54
C ALA A 129 17.31 -16.39 -12.80
N SER A 130 17.50 -17.20 -13.86
CA SER A 130 16.66 -18.36 -14.18
C SER A 130 16.61 -19.42 -13.06
N THR A 131 17.57 -19.41 -12.15
CA THR A 131 17.58 -20.22 -10.93
C THR A 131 16.69 -19.67 -9.82
N GLY A 132 16.16 -18.46 -9.97
CA GLY A 132 15.40 -17.74 -8.94
C GLY A 132 16.26 -17.06 -7.88
N LEU A 133 17.59 -17.06 -8.05
CA LEU A 133 18.51 -16.35 -7.19
C LEU A 133 18.61 -14.87 -7.60
N PRO A 134 18.65 -13.94 -6.64
CA PRO A 134 18.77 -12.52 -6.94
C PRO A 134 20.24 -12.13 -7.23
N SER A 135 20.45 -11.06 -7.96
CA SER A 135 21.77 -10.44 -8.19
C SER A 135 22.40 -9.85 -6.93
N GLY A 136 21.60 -9.63 -5.91
CA GLY A 136 22.01 -9.10 -4.61
C GLY A 136 20.82 -9.02 -3.67
N GLN A 137 21.09 -8.75 -2.39
CA GLN A 137 20.05 -8.50 -1.40
C GLN A 137 19.45 -7.11 -1.62
N LEU A 138 18.15 -6.98 -1.37
CA LEU A 138 17.45 -5.71 -1.47
C LEU A 138 16.52 -5.58 -0.26
N THR A 139 16.59 -4.45 0.42
CA THR A 139 15.63 -4.06 1.44
C THR A 139 15.03 -2.73 1.05
N ILE A 140 13.71 -2.66 0.95
CA ILE A 140 12.97 -1.42 0.69
C ILE A 140 12.16 -1.09 1.94
N ARG A 141 12.45 0.06 2.53
CA ARG A 141 11.75 0.61 3.67
C ARG A 141 10.72 1.62 3.22
N ILE A 142 9.51 1.47 3.70
CA ILE A 142 8.36 2.34 3.45
C ILE A 142 8.14 3.15 4.73
N CYS A 143 8.24 4.47 4.63
CA CYS A 143 7.99 5.40 5.72
C CYS A 143 6.91 6.40 5.31
N ASP A 144 5.97 6.65 6.20
CA ASP A 144 4.97 7.70 6.09
C ASP A 144 5.28 8.87 7.05
N THR A 145 4.39 9.85 7.11
CA THR A 145 4.52 11.04 7.96
C THR A 145 4.46 10.75 9.46
N ARG A 146 4.02 9.56 9.87
CA ARG A 146 3.94 9.13 11.29
C ARG A 146 5.28 8.61 11.81
N GLY A 147 6.25 8.37 10.91
CA GLY A 147 7.61 7.99 11.25
C GLY A 147 7.82 6.50 11.48
N ALA A 148 8.97 6.17 12.07
CA ALA A 148 9.53 4.83 12.15
C ALA A 148 8.64 3.77 12.82
N ALA A 149 7.80 4.17 13.78
CA ALA A 149 6.91 3.25 14.49
C ALA A 149 5.84 2.60 13.59
N PHE A 150 5.55 3.19 12.44
CA PHE A 150 4.60 2.70 11.46
C PHE A 150 5.25 2.18 10.18
N ALA A 151 6.58 2.36 10.05
CA ALA A 151 7.34 1.95 8.87
C ALA A 151 7.24 0.44 8.61
N ARG A 152 7.40 0.06 7.35
CA ARG A 152 7.41 -1.33 6.90
C ARG A 152 8.62 -1.60 6.03
N ASP A 153 9.15 -2.82 6.11
CA ASP A 153 10.22 -3.30 5.24
C ASP A 153 9.72 -4.41 4.33
N VAL A 154 10.27 -4.42 3.10
CA VAL A 154 10.20 -5.54 2.16
C VAL A 154 11.63 -5.95 1.85
N GLU A 155 11.95 -7.22 2.06
CA GLU A 155 13.30 -7.76 1.91
C GLU A 155 13.35 -8.87 0.85
N VAL A 156 14.42 -8.85 0.05
CA VAL A 156 14.87 -9.97 -0.78
C VAL A 156 16.20 -10.46 -0.21
N ASN A 157 16.22 -11.65 0.34
CA ASN A 157 17.46 -12.24 0.87
C ASN A 157 18.29 -12.91 -0.24
N ALA A 158 19.52 -13.35 0.12
CA ALA A 158 20.45 -14.01 -0.83
C ALA A 158 19.89 -15.29 -1.47
N ALA A 159 18.94 -15.97 -0.83
CA ALA A 159 18.27 -17.15 -1.39
C ALA A 159 17.07 -16.79 -2.32
N GLY A 160 16.83 -15.52 -2.56
CA GLY A 160 15.70 -15.04 -3.38
C GLY A 160 14.34 -15.11 -2.69
N ARG A 161 14.30 -15.33 -1.36
CA ARG A 161 13.04 -15.22 -0.61
C ARG A 161 12.66 -13.76 -0.49
N VAL A 162 11.44 -13.46 -0.88
CA VAL A 162 10.81 -12.15 -0.69
C VAL A 162 9.91 -12.19 0.53
N ALA A 163 10.05 -11.25 1.44
CA ALA A 163 9.22 -11.13 2.63
C ALA A 163 8.94 -9.67 2.97
N GLY A 164 7.72 -9.38 3.42
CA GLY A 164 7.35 -8.11 4.03
C GLY A 164 7.36 -8.22 5.55
N SER A 165 7.65 -7.12 6.26
CA SER A 165 7.55 -7.08 7.72
C SER A 165 6.10 -7.28 8.17
N ALA A 166 5.89 -8.18 9.14
CA ALA A 166 4.56 -8.48 9.68
C ALA A 166 4.07 -7.36 10.62
N THR A 167 4.99 -6.80 11.41
CA THR A 167 4.69 -5.80 12.44
C THR A 167 5.16 -4.43 11.98
N PRO A 168 4.35 -3.36 12.12
CA PRO A 168 4.82 -2.00 11.89
C PRO A 168 5.98 -1.64 12.80
N GLY A 169 6.90 -0.81 12.32
CA GLY A 169 8.07 -0.35 13.06
C GLY A 169 9.17 -1.40 13.23
N GLN A 170 8.98 -2.60 12.67
CA GLN A 170 9.97 -3.69 12.74
C GLN A 170 10.35 -4.18 11.35
N SER A 171 11.61 -4.57 11.18
CA SER A 171 12.09 -5.25 9.98
C SER A 171 11.53 -6.68 9.88
N VAL A 172 11.80 -7.36 8.77
CA VAL A 172 11.45 -8.79 8.60
C VAL A 172 12.10 -9.66 9.67
N SER A 173 13.27 -9.28 10.17
CA SER A 173 13.97 -9.97 11.27
C SER A 173 13.56 -9.54 12.68
N GLY A 174 12.64 -8.57 12.82
CA GLY A 174 12.15 -8.07 14.10
C GLY A 174 12.96 -6.91 14.70
N ALA A 175 13.98 -6.40 14.00
CA ALA A 175 14.74 -5.25 14.47
C ALA A 175 13.95 -3.95 14.29
N PRO A 176 14.10 -2.94 15.18
CA PRO A 176 13.42 -1.67 15.03
C PRO A 176 13.85 -0.93 13.75
N LEU A 177 12.89 -0.30 13.09
CA LEU A 177 13.10 0.48 11.89
C LEU A 177 13.44 1.94 12.23
N VAL A 178 14.13 2.61 11.30
CA VAL A 178 14.44 4.05 11.37
C VAL A 178 14.03 4.67 10.04
N CYS A 179 13.28 5.75 10.08
CA CYS A 179 12.95 6.56 8.89
C CYS A 179 13.98 7.68 8.72
N PRO A 180 14.36 8.02 7.48
CA PRO A 180 15.26 9.14 7.18
C PRO A 180 14.66 10.49 7.54
#